data_4cc33bb883ba5cfa82e8ba77a5c3df10
#
_entry.id   4cc33bb883ba5cfa82e8ba77a5c3df10
#
_cell.length_a   1.000
_cell.length_b   1.000
_cell.length_c   1.000
_cell.angle_alpha   90.00
_cell.angle_beta   90.00
_cell.angle_gamma   90.00
#
_symmetry.space_group_name_H-M   'P 1'
#
loop_
_entity.id
_entity.type
_entity.pdbx_description
1 polymer ?
#
loop_
_entity_poly.entity_id
_entity_poly.type
_entity_poly.pdbx_seq_one_letter_code
_entity_poly.pdbx_strand_id
1 'polypeptide(L)'
;MEHESGYDDGTGSASTGAGEGQVGPPVARAVGTVAVGGERELGWAEFGHPDGDTVLWFHGTPGARLQVPPTVHEVALQRGFRVIAVERPGTGRSTNHRYRRIVEFGADVEALADQMDLDRFAVVGLSGGGPYTLSVARQMPERVVVATLLGGIGPVRGPDAVMSYTRLLRFGAAPLEVLRTPVGSAIGSLIKVVAPVGDPVFDLYARLLGFADRPILGQPKFKAMFLHDLITAGDLRAAAHDMALFARHWGFQLDEIEPPVVVWHGLADVIVPPSHGHHQAARVQRGELRVRPGEGHFAGFSEVVDVLDRVREIWGDQTAEPATVSPTRRGRGKG
;
A
#
# COMPACT_ATOMS: atom_id res chain seq x y z
N MET A 1 24.50 70.25 -5.75
CA MET A 1 23.85 69.66 -6.91
C MET A 1 23.52 68.23 -6.52
N GLU A 2 22.35 68.07 -5.94
CA GLU A 2 21.84 66.84 -5.33
C GLU A 2 20.90 66.24 -6.34
N HIS A 3 21.06 64.94 -6.58
CA HIS A 3 20.10 64.15 -7.34
C HIS A 3 19.44 63.16 -6.37
N GLU A 4 18.21 63.47 -5.98
CA GLU A 4 17.28 62.54 -5.36
C GLU A 4 16.74 61.57 -6.43
N SER A 5 16.87 60.26 -6.19
CA SER A 5 16.17 59.24 -6.93
C SER A 5 15.05 58.67 -6.05
N GLY A 6 13.81 58.96 -6.47
CA GLY A 6 12.60 58.48 -5.82
C GLY A 6 12.47 56.94 -5.93
N TYR A 7 12.15 56.31 -4.82
CA TYR A 7 11.72 54.90 -4.73
C TYR A 7 10.21 54.87 -4.98
N ASP A 8 9.79 54.14 -6.01
CA ASP A 8 8.39 53.89 -6.33
C ASP A 8 7.91 52.68 -5.54
N ASP A 9 7.01 52.92 -4.62
CA ASP A 9 6.42 51.90 -3.71
C ASP A 9 5.20 51.27 -4.41
N GLY A 10 5.48 50.32 -5.29
CA GLY A 10 4.46 49.53 -6.01
C GLY A 10 3.76 48.52 -5.14
N THR A 11 2.75 48.96 -4.35
CA THR A 11 1.80 48.03 -3.71
C THR A 11 0.90 47.39 -4.76
N GLY A 12 1.41 46.28 -5.36
CA GLY A 12 0.64 45.39 -6.20
C GLY A 12 -0.34 44.55 -5.38
N SER A 13 -1.61 44.90 -5.48
CA SER A 13 -2.76 44.13 -5.02
C SER A 13 -2.67 42.69 -5.52
N ALA A 14 -2.41 41.72 -4.60
CA ALA A 14 -2.52 40.32 -4.90
C ALA A 14 -3.99 39.94 -5.10
N SER A 15 -4.39 39.80 -6.36
CA SER A 15 -5.68 39.20 -6.72
C SER A 15 -5.67 37.76 -6.31
N THR A 16 -6.46 37.39 -5.30
CA THR A 16 -6.82 36.02 -4.94
C THR A 16 -7.70 35.44 -6.03
N GLY A 17 -7.10 35.03 -7.15
CA GLY A 17 -7.71 34.11 -8.07
C GLY A 17 -7.65 32.73 -7.42
N ALA A 18 -8.80 32.17 -7.01
CA ALA A 18 -8.93 30.76 -6.71
C ALA A 18 -8.66 29.99 -8.01
N GLY A 19 -7.38 29.62 -8.22
CA GLY A 19 -6.98 28.80 -9.34
C GLY A 19 -7.69 27.44 -9.23
N GLU A 20 -8.35 27.05 -10.28
CA GLU A 20 -8.79 25.67 -10.49
C GLU A 20 -7.59 24.77 -10.21
N GLY A 21 -7.64 23.98 -9.11
CA GLY A 21 -6.50 23.27 -8.58
C GLY A 21 -5.91 22.34 -9.62
N GLN A 22 -4.66 22.55 -9.95
CA GLN A 22 -3.91 21.75 -10.90
C GLN A 22 -4.05 20.28 -10.51
N VAL A 23 -4.62 19.45 -11.40
CA VAL A 23 -4.80 18.04 -11.20
C VAL A 23 -3.42 17.38 -11.25
N GLY A 24 -2.87 17.09 -10.06
CA GLY A 24 -1.57 16.48 -9.90
C GLY A 24 -1.63 15.17 -9.08
N PRO A 25 -0.51 14.45 -8.99
CA PRO A 25 -0.40 13.28 -8.09
C PRO A 25 -0.51 13.73 -6.62
N PRO A 26 -0.75 12.78 -5.70
CA PRO A 26 -0.71 13.07 -4.27
C PRO A 26 0.62 13.72 -3.87
N VAL A 27 0.56 14.84 -3.15
CA VAL A 27 1.75 15.55 -2.68
C VAL A 27 2.13 15.01 -1.31
N ALA A 28 3.27 14.33 -1.24
CA ALA A 28 3.82 13.86 0.02
C ALA A 28 4.38 15.03 0.85
N ARG A 29 4.16 15.01 2.17
CA ARG A 29 4.75 15.95 3.12
C ARG A 29 6.26 15.77 3.25
N ALA A 30 6.72 14.51 3.22
CA ALA A 30 8.11 14.14 3.25
C ALA A 30 8.36 12.88 2.42
N VAL A 31 9.58 12.71 1.94
CA VAL A 31 10.04 11.52 1.22
C VAL A 31 11.47 11.21 1.64
N GLY A 32 11.80 9.91 1.74
CA GLY A 32 13.14 9.52 2.16
C GLY A 32 13.41 8.05 1.89
N THR A 33 14.50 7.58 2.47
CA THR A 33 14.86 6.17 2.60
C THR A 33 15.15 5.86 4.04
N VAL A 34 15.04 4.58 4.41
CA VAL A 34 15.39 4.08 5.73
C VAL A 34 16.17 2.78 5.57
N ALA A 35 17.25 2.62 6.36
CA ALA A 35 18.07 1.41 6.34
C ALA A 35 17.30 0.23 6.97
N VAL A 36 17.35 -0.94 6.31
CA VAL A 36 16.66 -2.16 6.78
C VAL A 36 17.60 -3.36 6.93
N GLY A 37 18.89 -3.08 7.00
CA GLY A 37 19.94 -4.07 7.22
C GLY A 37 20.89 -4.24 6.04
N GLY A 38 22.18 -4.40 6.36
CA GLY A 38 23.27 -4.37 5.38
C GLY A 38 23.32 -3.02 4.67
N GLU A 39 23.48 -3.04 3.35
CA GLU A 39 23.46 -1.85 2.50
C GLU A 39 22.06 -1.61 1.87
N ARG A 40 21.00 -2.19 2.46
CA ARG A 40 19.64 -2.10 1.92
C ARG A 40 18.84 -0.98 2.56
N GLU A 41 18.06 -0.30 1.74
CA GLU A 41 17.14 0.75 2.14
C GLU A 41 15.75 0.52 1.56
N LEU A 42 14.72 0.93 2.28
CA LEU A 42 13.36 1.08 1.77
C LEU A 42 13.02 2.56 1.59
N GLY A 43 12.50 2.89 0.41
CA GLY A 43 11.95 4.21 0.10
C GLY A 43 10.58 4.38 0.72
N TRP A 44 10.25 5.62 1.11
CA TRP A 44 8.95 5.95 1.68
C TRP A 44 8.50 7.36 1.29
N ALA A 45 7.20 7.57 1.42
CA ALA A 45 6.56 8.90 1.33
C ALA A 45 5.58 9.05 2.50
N GLU A 46 5.47 10.25 3.05
CA GLU A 46 4.64 10.54 4.21
C GLU A 46 3.53 11.53 3.89
N PHE A 47 2.34 11.26 4.42
CA PHE A 47 1.13 12.06 4.26
C PHE A 47 0.43 12.24 5.61
N GLY A 48 -0.43 13.25 5.70
CA GLY A 48 -1.24 13.51 6.89
C GLY A 48 -0.48 14.22 8.01
N HIS A 49 -0.86 13.93 9.25
CA HIS A 49 -0.36 14.62 10.44
C HIS A 49 0.97 14.01 10.91
N PRO A 50 2.05 14.81 11.11
CA PRO A 50 3.37 14.28 11.48
C PRO A 50 3.40 13.48 12.79
N ASP A 51 2.60 13.90 13.77
CA ASP A 51 2.52 13.30 15.11
C ASP A 51 1.24 12.45 15.27
N GLY A 52 0.61 12.06 14.16
CA GLY A 52 -0.60 11.25 14.17
C GLY A 52 -0.32 9.77 14.39
N ASP A 53 -1.39 9.01 14.71
CA ASP A 53 -1.30 7.55 14.75
C ASP A 53 -0.84 7.00 13.41
N THR A 54 0.18 6.15 13.43
CA THR A 54 0.85 5.72 12.20
C THR A 54 0.08 4.63 11.45
N VAL A 55 -0.05 4.81 10.14
CA VAL A 55 -0.53 3.82 9.19
C VAL A 55 0.57 3.57 8.16
N LEU A 56 1.11 2.36 8.11
CA LEU A 56 1.98 1.92 7.03
C LEU A 56 1.13 1.49 5.84
N TRP A 57 1.40 2.05 4.67
CA TRP A 57 0.67 1.78 3.44
C TRP A 57 1.54 1.03 2.43
N PHE A 58 1.06 -0.11 1.93
CA PHE A 58 1.75 -0.93 0.95
C PHE A 58 1.02 -0.90 -0.39
N HIS A 59 1.72 -0.42 -1.42
CA HIS A 59 1.22 -0.27 -2.77
C HIS A 59 0.84 -1.59 -3.44
N GLY A 60 0.02 -1.55 -4.49
CA GLY A 60 -0.32 -2.69 -5.35
C GLY A 60 0.84 -3.12 -6.25
N THR A 61 0.55 -3.98 -7.22
CA THR A 61 1.53 -4.47 -8.19
C THR A 61 1.00 -4.31 -9.62
N PRO A 62 1.67 -3.49 -10.46
CA PRO A 62 2.79 -2.60 -10.16
C PRO A 62 2.38 -1.39 -9.32
N GLY A 63 3.35 -0.77 -8.63
CA GLY A 63 3.15 0.45 -7.87
C GLY A 63 4.40 0.89 -7.11
N ALA A 64 4.34 2.06 -6.48
CA ALA A 64 5.38 2.68 -5.66
C ALA A 64 4.75 3.47 -4.49
N ARG A 65 5.55 4.32 -3.82
CA ARG A 65 5.15 5.10 -2.65
C ARG A 65 4.06 6.14 -2.87
N LEU A 66 3.75 6.49 -4.13
CA LEU A 66 2.69 7.46 -4.44
C LEU A 66 1.35 6.78 -4.78
N GLN A 67 1.28 5.45 -4.78
CA GLN A 67 0.03 4.71 -4.96
C GLN A 67 -0.79 4.69 -3.66
N VAL A 68 -1.25 5.87 -3.31
CA VAL A 68 -2.15 6.14 -2.19
C VAL A 68 -3.40 6.87 -2.73
N PRO A 69 -4.56 6.81 -2.05
CA PRO A 69 -5.73 7.57 -2.49
C PRO A 69 -5.39 9.04 -2.67
N PRO A 70 -5.85 9.71 -3.76
CA PRO A 70 -5.51 11.10 -4.03
C PRO A 70 -5.84 12.08 -2.90
N THR A 71 -6.81 11.73 -2.05
CA THR A 71 -7.26 12.53 -0.90
C THR A 71 -6.63 12.07 0.43
N VAL A 72 -5.67 11.14 0.40
CA VAL A 72 -5.11 10.54 1.63
C VAL A 72 -4.50 11.59 2.55
N HIS A 73 -3.84 12.59 2.01
CA HIS A 73 -3.19 13.63 2.81
C HIS A 73 -4.21 14.41 3.65
N GLU A 74 -5.26 14.91 3.01
CA GLU A 74 -6.31 15.70 3.64
C GLU A 74 -7.13 14.87 4.64
N VAL A 75 -7.47 13.64 4.26
CA VAL A 75 -8.24 12.73 5.13
C VAL A 75 -7.41 12.33 6.35
N ALA A 76 -6.15 12.00 6.18
CA ALA A 76 -5.26 11.65 7.27
C ALA A 76 -5.02 12.82 8.24
N LEU A 77 -4.85 14.06 7.71
CA LEU A 77 -4.79 15.26 8.54
C LEU A 77 -6.04 15.43 9.41
N GLN A 78 -7.21 15.32 8.80
CA GLN A 78 -8.49 15.50 9.49
C GLN A 78 -8.74 14.42 10.57
N ARG A 79 -8.23 13.19 10.37
CA ARG A 79 -8.38 12.07 11.29
C ARG A 79 -7.21 11.89 12.26
N GLY A 80 -6.19 12.75 12.19
CA GLY A 80 -5.02 12.65 13.05
C GLY A 80 -4.17 11.40 12.79
N PHE A 81 -4.05 10.98 11.53
CA PHE A 81 -3.17 9.90 11.11
C PHE A 81 -1.90 10.42 10.43
N ARG A 82 -0.82 9.67 10.64
CA ARG A 82 0.43 9.73 9.88
C ARG A 82 0.48 8.54 8.93
N VAL A 83 0.30 8.77 7.63
CA VAL A 83 0.37 7.70 6.64
C VAL A 83 1.76 7.64 6.03
N ILE A 84 2.44 6.50 6.15
CA ILE A 84 3.76 6.25 5.58
C ILE A 84 3.62 5.18 4.50
N ALA A 85 3.68 5.59 3.24
CA ALA A 85 3.65 4.69 2.09
C ALA A 85 5.06 4.17 1.81
N VAL A 86 5.24 2.85 1.92
CA VAL A 86 6.54 2.17 1.85
C VAL A 86 6.69 1.47 0.51
N GLU A 87 7.84 1.65 -0.13
CA GLU A 87 8.20 0.98 -1.38
C GLU A 87 8.81 -0.39 -1.13
N ARG A 88 8.33 -1.40 -1.87
CA ARG A 88 8.96 -2.72 -1.85
C ARG A 88 10.33 -2.68 -2.54
N PRO A 89 11.24 -3.63 -2.22
CA PRO A 89 12.57 -3.69 -2.84
C PRO A 89 12.55 -3.68 -4.36
N GLY A 90 13.43 -2.88 -4.94
CA GLY A 90 13.55 -2.69 -6.38
C GLY A 90 12.53 -1.75 -7.00
N THR A 91 11.73 -1.06 -6.17
CA THR A 91 10.75 -0.06 -6.59
C THR A 91 11.19 1.31 -6.12
N GLY A 92 11.09 2.32 -6.98
CA GLY A 92 11.38 3.71 -6.64
C GLY A 92 12.78 3.93 -6.06
N ARG A 93 12.84 4.32 -4.79
CA ARG A 93 14.10 4.56 -4.05
C ARG A 93 14.60 3.34 -3.27
N SER A 94 13.80 2.28 -3.19
CA SER A 94 14.20 1.06 -2.48
C SER A 94 15.31 0.32 -3.19
N THR A 95 16.30 -0.12 -2.43
CA THR A 95 17.37 -0.99 -2.91
C THR A 95 16.79 -2.28 -3.49
N ASN A 96 17.32 -2.72 -4.63
CA ASN A 96 16.87 -3.97 -5.24
C ASN A 96 17.26 -5.15 -4.35
N HIS A 97 16.26 -5.95 -3.96
CA HIS A 97 16.44 -7.18 -3.21
C HIS A 97 15.46 -8.25 -3.66
N ARG A 98 15.86 -9.51 -3.51
CA ARG A 98 15.06 -10.67 -3.90
C ARG A 98 14.69 -11.49 -2.70
N TYR A 99 13.43 -11.38 -2.26
CA TYR A 99 12.88 -12.31 -1.30
C TYR A 99 12.69 -13.70 -1.92
N ARG A 100 12.84 -14.72 -1.13
CA ARG A 100 12.44 -16.10 -1.48
C ARG A 100 10.97 -16.32 -1.22
N ARG A 101 10.43 -15.67 -0.19
CA ARG A 101 9.05 -15.74 0.27
C ARG A 101 8.58 -14.37 0.77
N ILE A 102 7.28 -14.14 0.71
CA ILE A 102 6.66 -12.87 1.15
C ILE A 102 6.91 -12.60 2.64
N VAL A 103 6.98 -13.65 3.48
CA VAL A 103 7.23 -13.50 4.93
C VAL A 103 8.51 -12.72 5.26
N GLU A 104 9.50 -12.72 4.39
CA GLU A 104 10.78 -12.03 4.61
C GLU A 104 10.63 -10.50 4.63
N PHE A 105 9.58 -9.96 4.00
CA PHE A 105 9.29 -8.52 4.03
C PHE A 105 8.95 -8.01 5.43
N GLY A 106 8.33 -8.85 6.27
CA GLY A 106 8.00 -8.49 7.64
C GLY A 106 9.22 -8.02 8.44
N ALA A 107 10.36 -8.70 8.29
CA ALA A 107 11.59 -8.33 8.98
C ALA A 107 12.19 -6.98 8.48
N ASP A 108 12.06 -6.67 7.18
CA ASP A 108 12.49 -5.37 6.67
C ASP A 108 11.60 -4.23 7.18
N VAL A 109 10.28 -4.46 7.30
CA VAL A 109 9.35 -3.47 7.88
C VAL A 109 9.54 -3.34 9.40
N GLU A 110 9.93 -4.41 10.10
CA GLU A 110 10.31 -4.34 11.52
C GLU A 110 11.51 -3.41 11.71
N ALA A 111 12.57 -3.59 10.91
CA ALA A 111 13.73 -2.69 10.93
C ALA A 111 13.36 -1.24 10.57
N LEU A 112 12.45 -1.04 9.59
CA LEU A 112 11.91 0.28 9.27
C LEU A 112 11.18 0.89 10.47
N ALA A 113 10.32 0.14 11.12
CA ALA A 113 9.54 0.60 12.26
C ALA A 113 10.44 0.96 13.46
N ASP A 114 11.52 0.21 13.68
CA ASP A 114 12.51 0.51 14.71
C ASP A 114 13.29 1.80 14.41
N GLN A 115 13.73 1.99 13.17
CA GLN A 115 14.44 3.19 12.74
C GLN A 115 13.58 4.47 12.76
N MET A 116 12.26 4.32 12.68
CA MET A 116 11.29 5.41 12.70
C MET A 116 10.61 5.59 14.07
N ASP A 117 11.05 4.84 15.09
CA ASP A 117 10.49 4.85 16.47
C ASP A 117 8.96 4.60 16.47
N LEU A 118 8.49 3.62 15.68
CA LEU A 118 7.08 3.28 15.59
C LEU A 118 6.71 2.14 16.54
N ASP A 119 6.25 2.44 17.74
CA ASP A 119 5.84 1.42 18.72
C ASP A 119 4.60 0.65 18.30
N ARG A 120 3.56 1.35 17.84
CA ARG A 120 2.30 0.80 17.38
C ARG A 120 1.86 1.46 16.08
N PHE A 121 1.30 0.68 15.17
CA PHE A 121 0.83 1.18 13.88
C PHE A 121 -0.23 0.26 13.27
N ALA A 122 -1.07 0.83 12.40
CA ALA A 122 -1.92 0.05 11.51
C ALA A 122 -1.19 -0.23 10.19
N VAL A 123 -1.60 -1.27 9.48
CA VAL A 123 -1.06 -1.59 8.16
C VAL A 123 -2.18 -1.71 7.13
N VAL A 124 -2.00 -1.09 5.96
CA VAL A 124 -2.97 -1.12 4.85
C VAL A 124 -2.28 -1.58 3.59
N GLY A 125 -2.87 -2.49 2.84
CA GLY A 125 -2.30 -2.97 1.58
C GLY A 125 -3.32 -3.04 0.46
N LEU A 126 -2.97 -2.41 -0.68
CA LEU A 126 -3.76 -2.46 -1.90
C LEU A 126 -3.35 -3.67 -2.75
N SER A 127 -4.31 -4.49 -3.22
CA SER A 127 -4.08 -5.51 -4.24
C SER A 127 -2.90 -6.44 -3.91
N GLY A 128 -1.81 -6.38 -4.70
CA GLY A 128 -0.54 -7.07 -4.43
C GLY A 128 0.17 -6.63 -3.15
N GLY A 129 -0.23 -5.53 -2.51
CA GLY A 129 0.23 -5.12 -1.17
C GLY A 129 -0.36 -5.98 -0.04
N GLY A 130 -1.51 -6.62 -0.27
CA GLY A 130 -2.21 -7.42 0.75
C GLY A 130 -1.36 -8.52 1.39
N PRO A 131 -0.70 -9.41 0.61
CA PRO A 131 0.20 -10.42 1.15
C PRO A 131 1.33 -9.87 2.03
N TYR A 132 1.87 -8.73 1.67
CA TYR A 132 2.92 -8.04 2.44
C TYR A 132 2.37 -7.43 3.73
N THR A 133 1.15 -6.89 3.69
CA THR A 133 0.41 -6.44 4.89
C THR A 133 0.25 -7.57 5.90
N LEU A 134 -0.16 -8.74 5.45
CA LEU A 134 -0.30 -9.92 6.30
C LEU A 134 1.05 -10.44 6.83
N SER A 135 2.12 -10.34 6.02
CA SER A 135 3.48 -10.66 6.46
C SER A 135 3.92 -9.78 7.63
N VAL A 136 3.64 -8.48 7.57
CA VAL A 136 3.95 -7.52 8.64
C VAL A 136 3.11 -7.77 9.88
N ALA A 137 1.81 -8.03 9.73
CA ALA A 137 0.91 -8.35 10.83
C ALA A 137 1.34 -9.64 11.57
N ARG A 138 1.81 -10.65 10.82
CA ARG A 138 2.37 -11.87 11.40
C ARG A 138 3.68 -11.63 12.14
N GLN A 139 4.57 -10.80 11.57
CA GLN A 139 5.90 -10.55 12.15
C GLN A 139 5.83 -9.77 13.45
N MET A 140 4.89 -8.82 13.55
CA MET A 140 4.80 -7.87 14.66
C MET A 140 3.38 -7.82 15.24
N PRO A 141 2.83 -8.94 15.75
CA PRO A 141 1.44 -8.97 16.22
C PRO A 141 1.17 -8.00 17.37
N GLU A 142 2.14 -7.73 18.23
CA GLU A 142 2.03 -6.81 19.37
C GLU A 142 2.04 -5.32 18.94
N ARG A 143 2.63 -5.01 17.77
CA ARG A 143 2.77 -3.64 17.25
C ARG A 143 1.68 -3.28 16.24
N VAL A 144 1.16 -4.26 15.52
CA VAL A 144 0.12 -4.06 14.51
C VAL A 144 -1.26 -4.02 15.14
N VAL A 145 -1.86 -2.83 15.15
CA VAL A 145 -3.21 -2.59 15.70
C VAL A 145 -4.28 -3.27 14.84
N VAL A 146 -4.18 -3.12 13.54
CA VAL A 146 -5.08 -3.72 12.55
C VAL A 146 -4.39 -3.82 11.20
N ALA A 147 -4.66 -4.90 10.49
CA ALA A 147 -4.28 -5.08 9.09
C ALA A 147 -5.49 -4.88 8.19
N THR A 148 -5.41 -4.01 7.19
CA THR A 148 -6.48 -3.71 6.25
C THR A 148 -6.08 -4.11 4.83
N LEU A 149 -6.90 -4.91 4.17
CA LEU A 149 -6.68 -5.37 2.81
C LEU A 149 -7.69 -4.71 1.86
N LEU A 150 -7.20 -4.07 0.81
CA LEU A 150 -8.03 -3.42 -0.21
C LEU A 150 -7.91 -4.22 -1.52
N GLY A 151 -8.87 -5.08 -1.82
CA GLY A 151 -8.84 -5.97 -2.98
C GLY A 151 -7.60 -6.89 -2.99
N GLY A 152 -7.15 -7.33 -1.80
CA GLY A 152 -5.90 -8.06 -1.63
C GLY A 152 -5.93 -9.46 -2.26
N ILE A 153 -4.86 -9.83 -2.99
CA ILE A 153 -4.70 -11.20 -3.48
C ILE A 153 -4.47 -12.15 -2.29
N GLY A 154 -5.19 -13.27 -2.26
CA GLY A 154 -4.98 -14.34 -1.28
C GLY A 154 -4.00 -15.40 -1.80
N PRO A 155 -3.57 -16.34 -0.94
CA PRO A 155 -2.63 -17.40 -1.31
C PRO A 155 -3.16 -18.25 -2.46
N VAL A 156 -2.32 -18.52 -3.46
CA VAL A 156 -2.68 -19.40 -4.59
C VAL A 156 -1.99 -20.78 -4.50
N ARG A 157 -1.16 -20.97 -3.47
CA ARG A 157 -0.43 -22.21 -3.20
C ARG A 157 -0.34 -22.50 -1.70
N GLY A 158 -0.31 -23.78 -1.33
CA GLY A 158 -0.26 -24.22 0.06
C GLY A 158 -1.63 -24.62 0.61
N PRO A 159 -1.72 -24.89 1.93
CA PRO A 159 -2.97 -25.30 2.59
C PRO A 159 -4.08 -24.25 2.49
N ASP A 160 -3.71 -22.96 2.51
CA ASP A 160 -4.63 -21.82 2.40
C ASP A 160 -4.89 -21.37 0.97
N ALA A 161 -4.63 -22.19 -0.05
CA ALA A 161 -4.81 -21.77 -1.43
C ALA A 161 -6.27 -21.49 -1.77
N VAL A 162 -6.55 -20.28 -2.24
CA VAL A 162 -7.86 -19.85 -2.72
C VAL A 162 -8.24 -20.63 -3.98
N MET A 163 -9.47 -21.14 -4.05
CA MET A 163 -10.02 -21.77 -5.24
C MET A 163 -10.51 -20.71 -6.23
N SER A 164 -9.60 -20.24 -7.09
CA SER A 164 -9.85 -19.20 -8.08
C SER A 164 -9.02 -19.45 -9.35
N TYR A 165 -9.36 -18.78 -10.47
CA TYR A 165 -8.54 -18.80 -11.70
C TYR A 165 -7.13 -18.21 -11.47
N THR A 166 -6.93 -17.36 -10.47
CA THR A 166 -5.60 -16.85 -10.07
C THR A 166 -4.63 -17.96 -9.69
N ARG A 167 -5.10 -19.17 -9.37
CA ARG A 167 -4.23 -20.36 -9.19
C ARG A 167 -3.41 -20.67 -10.44
N LEU A 168 -3.81 -20.21 -11.62
CA LEU A 168 -3.03 -20.35 -12.84
C LEU A 168 -1.70 -19.59 -12.78
N LEU A 169 -1.58 -18.56 -11.94
CA LEU A 169 -0.31 -17.85 -11.70
C LEU A 169 0.82 -18.78 -11.31
N ARG A 170 0.52 -19.90 -10.60
CA ARG A 170 1.51 -20.91 -10.20
C ARG A 170 2.32 -21.51 -11.38
N PHE A 171 1.74 -21.52 -12.57
CA PHE A 171 2.40 -22.04 -13.77
C PHE A 171 3.28 -20.98 -14.46
N GLY A 172 2.97 -19.68 -14.25
CA GLY A 172 3.73 -18.57 -14.81
C GLY A 172 4.94 -18.12 -13.98
N ALA A 173 5.05 -18.57 -12.71
CA ALA A 173 6.09 -18.07 -11.80
C ALA A 173 7.53 -18.32 -12.29
N ALA A 174 7.83 -19.53 -12.77
CA ALA A 174 9.18 -19.88 -13.20
C ALA A 174 9.60 -19.13 -14.49
N PRO A 175 8.81 -19.12 -15.57
CA PRO A 175 9.17 -18.34 -16.75
C PRO A 175 9.21 -16.84 -16.46
N LEU A 176 8.34 -16.32 -15.60
CA LEU A 176 8.33 -14.90 -15.24
C LEU A 176 9.59 -14.50 -14.47
N GLU A 177 10.09 -15.35 -13.56
CA GLU A 177 11.33 -15.12 -12.83
C GLU A 177 12.55 -15.08 -13.77
N VAL A 178 12.60 -15.95 -14.79
CA VAL A 178 13.68 -15.98 -15.77
C VAL A 178 13.63 -14.77 -16.69
N LEU A 179 12.45 -14.41 -17.16
CA LEU A 179 12.24 -13.33 -18.14
C LEU A 179 12.14 -11.93 -17.50
N ARG A 180 12.04 -11.82 -16.18
CA ARG A 180 11.80 -10.56 -15.48
C ARG A 180 12.78 -9.44 -15.82
N THR A 181 14.09 -9.76 -15.96
CA THR A 181 15.08 -8.73 -16.24
C THR A 181 14.96 -8.21 -17.67
N PRO A 182 14.99 -9.03 -18.74
CA PRO A 182 14.84 -8.50 -20.08
C PRO A 182 13.46 -7.91 -20.37
N VAL A 183 12.38 -8.56 -19.92
CA VAL A 183 11.02 -8.10 -20.16
C VAL A 183 10.70 -6.88 -19.29
N GLY A 184 11.02 -6.92 -17.99
CA GLY A 184 10.76 -5.79 -17.07
C GLY A 184 11.53 -4.53 -17.47
N SER A 185 12.79 -4.67 -17.91
CA SER A 185 13.58 -3.54 -18.41
C SER A 185 13.06 -3.00 -19.74
N ALA A 186 12.64 -3.88 -20.66
CA ALA A 186 12.07 -3.46 -21.95
C ALA A 186 10.75 -2.69 -21.73
N ILE A 187 9.86 -3.22 -20.88
CA ILE A 187 8.58 -2.56 -20.56
C ILE A 187 8.83 -1.25 -19.79
N GLY A 188 9.77 -1.23 -18.83
CA GLY A 188 10.12 0.00 -18.10
C GLY A 188 10.69 1.08 -19.02
N SER A 189 11.49 0.70 -20.02
CA SER A 189 11.96 1.62 -21.06
C SER A 189 10.80 2.12 -21.93
N LEU A 190 9.88 1.23 -22.31
CA LEU A 190 8.69 1.59 -23.08
C LEU A 190 7.79 2.57 -22.29
N ILE A 191 7.58 2.34 -20.99
CA ILE A 191 6.82 3.24 -20.12
C ILE A 191 7.42 4.65 -20.14
N LYS A 192 8.73 4.80 -20.03
CA LYS A 192 9.43 6.09 -20.08
C LYS A 192 9.23 6.80 -21.43
N VAL A 193 9.22 6.06 -22.52
CA VAL A 193 8.99 6.59 -23.88
C VAL A 193 7.52 7.00 -24.07
N VAL A 194 6.59 6.23 -23.52
CA VAL A 194 5.15 6.44 -23.68
C VAL A 194 4.59 7.39 -22.61
N ALA A 195 5.33 7.66 -21.52
CA ALA A 195 4.88 8.55 -20.44
C ALA A 195 4.35 9.93 -20.92
N PRO A 196 4.95 10.60 -21.92
CA PRO A 196 4.43 11.87 -22.47
C PRO A 196 3.05 11.74 -23.16
N VAL A 197 2.68 10.51 -23.60
CA VAL A 197 1.39 10.19 -24.23
C VAL A 197 0.62 9.17 -23.37
N GLY A 198 0.84 9.19 -22.06
CA GLY A 198 0.30 8.20 -21.11
C GLY A 198 -1.21 8.15 -21.05
N ASP A 199 -1.90 9.26 -21.37
CA ASP A 199 -3.35 9.35 -21.31
C ASP A 199 -4.09 8.30 -22.17
N PRO A 200 -3.79 8.14 -23.47
CA PRO A 200 -4.46 7.11 -24.28
C PRO A 200 -4.16 5.69 -23.82
N VAL A 201 -2.93 5.44 -23.31
CA VAL A 201 -2.54 4.11 -22.81
C VAL A 201 -3.28 3.80 -21.52
N PHE A 202 -3.39 4.75 -20.62
CA PHE A 202 -4.18 4.59 -19.40
C PHE A 202 -5.68 4.41 -19.71
N ASP A 203 -6.23 5.15 -20.64
CA ASP A 203 -7.64 5.02 -21.05
C ASP A 203 -7.92 3.63 -21.65
N LEU A 204 -6.98 3.08 -22.41
CA LEU A 204 -7.07 1.70 -22.90
C LEU A 204 -7.02 0.69 -21.74
N TYR A 205 -6.08 0.87 -20.82
CA TYR A 205 -5.96 0.06 -19.59
C TYR A 205 -7.26 0.11 -18.77
N ALA A 206 -7.80 1.32 -18.52
CA ALA A 206 -9.07 1.50 -17.81
C ALA A 206 -10.26 0.84 -18.48
N ARG A 207 -10.27 0.78 -19.83
CA ARG A 207 -11.30 0.06 -20.60
C ARG A 207 -11.19 -1.45 -20.45
N LEU A 208 -10.00 -1.98 -20.27
CA LEU A 208 -9.73 -3.43 -20.13
C LEU A 208 -10.01 -3.95 -18.72
N LEU A 209 -9.87 -3.12 -17.69
CA LEU A 209 -10.02 -3.49 -16.27
C LEU A 209 -11.47 -3.73 -15.80
N GLY A 210 -12.45 -3.59 -16.67
CA GLY A 210 -13.84 -3.84 -16.34
C GLY A 210 -14.66 -2.58 -16.07
N PHE A 211 -15.97 -2.73 -16.19
CA PHE A 211 -16.91 -1.61 -16.10
C PHE A 211 -16.98 -0.99 -14.70
N ALA A 212 -16.81 -1.81 -13.66
CA ALA A 212 -16.98 -1.40 -12.27
C ALA A 212 -15.91 -0.40 -11.78
N ASP A 213 -14.70 -0.45 -12.32
CA ASP A 213 -13.60 0.45 -11.94
C ASP A 213 -13.53 1.73 -12.78
N ARG A 214 -14.26 1.80 -13.90
CA ARG A 214 -14.24 2.98 -14.80
C ARG A 214 -14.56 4.32 -14.11
N PRO A 215 -15.55 4.41 -13.22
CA PRO A 215 -15.86 5.67 -12.54
C PRO A 215 -14.69 6.20 -11.70
N ILE A 216 -13.91 5.30 -11.10
CA ILE A 216 -12.74 5.64 -10.27
C ILE A 216 -11.56 5.98 -11.18
N LEU A 217 -11.24 5.11 -12.12
CA LEU A 217 -10.14 5.26 -13.08
C LEU A 217 -10.32 6.51 -13.98
N GLY A 218 -11.56 6.91 -14.26
CA GLY A 218 -11.88 8.12 -15.03
C GLY A 218 -11.68 9.42 -14.28
N GLN A 219 -11.46 9.39 -12.97
CA GLN A 219 -11.23 10.60 -12.17
C GLN A 219 -9.84 11.18 -12.46
N PRO A 220 -9.72 12.47 -12.82
CA PRO A 220 -8.44 13.06 -13.20
C PRO A 220 -7.34 12.93 -12.13
N LYS A 221 -7.68 13.11 -10.84
CA LYS A 221 -6.73 12.95 -9.73
C LYS A 221 -6.23 11.50 -9.59
N PHE A 222 -7.13 10.52 -9.79
CA PHE A 222 -6.77 9.10 -9.73
C PHE A 222 -5.84 8.73 -10.89
N LYS A 223 -6.18 9.18 -12.11
CA LYS A 223 -5.36 8.98 -13.30
C LYS A 223 -3.97 9.61 -13.14
N ALA A 224 -3.90 10.85 -12.66
CA ALA A 224 -2.63 11.54 -12.41
C ALA A 224 -1.78 10.79 -11.38
N MET A 225 -2.38 10.34 -10.28
CA MET A 225 -1.71 9.53 -9.27
C MET A 225 -1.14 8.26 -9.89
N PHE A 226 -1.96 7.50 -10.60
CA PHE A 226 -1.58 6.20 -11.14
C PHE A 226 -0.44 6.29 -12.17
N LEU A 227 -0.54 7.24 -13.11
CA LEU A 227 0.49 7.46 -14.11
C LEU A 227 1.81 7.93 -13.49
N HIS A 228 1.73 8.87 -12.54
CA HIS A 228 2.92 9.38 -11.86
C HIS A 228 3.59 8.30 -11.00
N ASP A 229 2.79 7.51 -10.31
CA ASP A 229 3.29 6.40 -9.48
C ASP A 229 3.96 5.32 -10.32
N LEU A 230 3.40 4.97 -11.47
CA LEU A 230 3.99 4.02 -12.40
C LEU A 230 5.37 4.50 -12.91
N ILE A 231 5.53 5.82 -13.18
CA ILE A 231 6.82 6.42 -13.52
C ILE A 231 7.77 6.34 -12.32
N THR A 232 7.26 6.63 -11.11
CA THR A 232 8.03 6.56 -9.85
C THR A 232 8.52 5.14 -9.56
N ALA A 233 7.73 4.13 -9.88
CA ALA A 233 8.11 2.72 -9.72
C ALA A 233 9.37 2.34 -10.51
N GLY A 234 9.65 3.05 -11.61
CA GLY A 234 10.83 2.86 -12.42
C GLY A 234 10.67 1.78 -13.47
N ASP A 235 11.23 0.59 -13.25
CA ASP A 235 11.04 -0.56 -14.13
C ASP A 235 10.07 -1.60 -13.50
N LEU A 236 9.60 -2.54 -14.31
CA LEU A 236 8.67 -3.58 -13.85
C LEU A 236 9.34 -4.85 -13.34
N ARG A 237 10.66 -4.85 -13.07
CA ARG A 237 11.37 -6.03 -12.54
C ARG A 237 10.88 -6.41 -11.15
N ALA A 238 10.61 -5.42 -10.30
CA ALA A 238 10.04 -5.63 -8.97
C ALA A 238 8.62 -6.21 -9.07
N ALA A 239 7.77 -5.67 -9.95
CA ALA A 239 6.42 -6.18 -10.17
C ALA A 239 6.43 -7.63 -10.69
N ALA A 240 7.33 -7.97 -11.60
CA ALA A 240 7.49 -9.34 -12.08
C ALA A 240 7.98 -10.29 -10.95
N HIS A 241 8.83 -9.80 -10.05
CA HIS A 241 9.24 -10.56 -8.87
C HIS A 241 8.08 -10.77 -7.90
N ASP A 242 7.27 -9.74 -7.64
CA ASP A 242 6.05 -9.85 -6.84
C ASP A 242 5.11 -10.95 -7.38
N MET A 243 4.85 -10.95 -8.69
CA MET A 243 4.01 -11.97 -9.33
C MET A 243 4.56 -13.39 -9.13
N ALA A 244 5.90 -13.54 -9.19
CA ALA A 244 6.54 -14.82 -8.89
C ALA A 244 6.39 -15.22 -7.41
N LEU A 245 6.46 -14.27 -6.47
CA LEU A 245 6.23 -14.50 -5.03
C LEU A 245 4.78 -14.85 -4.74
N PHE A 246 3.80 -14.18 -5.37
CA PHE A 246 2.38 -14.51 -5.20
C PHE A 246 2.07 -15.97 -5.60
N ALA A 247 2.75 -16.47 -6.62
CA ALA A 247 2.60 -17.82 -7.12
C ALA A 247 3.27 -18.92 -6.25
N ARG A 248 4.03 -18.53 -5.23
CA ARG A 248 4.72 -19.44 -4.28
C ARG A 248 3.94 -19.53 -2.97
N HIS A 249 4.36 -20.45 -2.10
CA HIS A 249 3.95 -20.42 -0.70
C HIS A 249 4.57 -19.19 -0.02
N TRP A 250 3.76 -18.39 0.67
CA TRP A 250 4.17 -17.10 1.24
C TRP A 250 5.14 -17.21 2.41
N GLY A 251 5.25 -18.39 3.04
CA GLY A 251 6.10 -18.66 4.19
C GLY A 251 5.34 -18.68 5.51
N PHE A 252 4.03 -18.45 5.47
CA PHE A 252 3.11 -18.50 6.61
C PHE A 252 1.70 -18.95 6.15
N GLN A 253 0.83 -19.24 7.11
CA GLN A 253 -0.59 -19.52 6.91
C GLN A 253 -1.44 -18.38 7.47
N LEU A 254 -2.67 -18.25 6.97
CA LEU A 254 -3.56 -17.13 7.34
C LEU A 254 -4.01 -17.23 8.81
N ASP A 255 -4.12 -18.42 9.38
CA ASP A 255 -4.45 -18.65 10.78
C ASP A 255 -3.33 -18.31 11.78
N GLU A 256 -2.12 -18.02 11.27
CA GLU A 256 -1.02 -17.48 12.08
C GLU A 256 -1.16 -15.95 12.32
N ILE A 257 -2.16 -15.28 11.72
CA ILE A 257 -2.36 -13.82 11.84
C ILE A 257 -3.22 -13.53 13.08
N GLU A 258 -2.63 -12.96 14.11
CA GLU A 258 -3.28 -12.65 15.39
C GLU A 258 -4.00 -11.29 15.42
N PRO A 259 -3.43 -10.20 14.82
CA PRO A 259 -4.11 -8.91 14.79
C PRO A 259 -5.44 -8.96 14.03
N PRO A 260 -6.39 -8.05 14.31
CA PRO A 260 -7.60 -7.91 13.51
C PRO A 260 -7.27 -7.65 12.05
N VAL A 261 -8.00 -8.30 11.14
CA VAL A 261 -7.87 -8.10 9.69
C VAL A 261 -9.19 -7.64 9.11
N VAL A 262 -9.22 -6.45 8.53
CA VAL A 262 -10.37 -5.90 7.81
C VAL A 262 -10.14 -6.04 6.31
N VAL A 263 -11.02 -6.75 5.63
CA VAL A 263 -10.91 -6.99 4.18
C VAL A 263 -11.99 -6.21 3.45
N TRP A 264 -11.58 -5.26 2.63
CA TRP A 264 -12.46 -4.52 1.71
C TRP A 264 -12.38 -5.13 0.33
N HIS A 265 -13.52 -5.52 -0.27
CA HIS A 265 -13.52 -6.17 -1.57
C HIS A 265 -14.74 -5.81 -2.39
N GLY A 266 -14.54 -5.35 -3.63
CA GLY A 266 -15.61 -5.13 -4.59
C GLY A 266 -16.16 -6.44 -5.15
N LEU A 267 -17.49 -6.59 -5.20
CA LEU A 267 -18.10 -7.82 -5.72
C LEU A 267 -17.97 -7.96 -7.25
N ALA A 268 -17.66 -6.87 -7.95
CA ALA A 268 -17.40 -6.86 -9.38
C ALA A 268 -15.89 -6.81 -9.73
N ASP A 269 -15.02 -7.15 -8.78
CA ASP A 269 -13.57 -7.22 -9.00
C ASP A 269 -13.24 -8.39 -9.94
N VAL A 270 -12.76 -8.04 -11.15
CA VAL A 270 -12.33 -8.99 -12.17
C VAL A 270 -10.82 -9.24 -12.19
N ILE A 271 -10.05 -8.46 -11.42
CA ILE A 271 -8.60 -8.59 -11.30
C ILE A 271 -8.25 -9.61 -10.22
N VAL A 272 -8.75 -9.37 -9.01
CA VAL A 272 -8.65 -10.29 -7.87
C VAL A 272 -10.07 -10.68 -7.48
N PRO A 273 -10.53 -11.90 -7.82
CA PRO A 273 -11.91 -12.30 -7.55
C PRO A 273 -12.32 -12.14 -6.09
N PRO A 274 -13.59 -11.79 -5.78
CA PRO A 274 -14.08 -11.61 -4.41
C PRO A 274 -13.87 -12.84 -3.51
N SER A 275 -13.73 -14.04 -4.09
CA SER A 275 -13.38 -15.26 -3.37
C SER A 275 -12.07 -15.13 -2.56
N HIS A 276 -11.14 -14.27 -2.99
CA HIS A 276 -9.91 -14.00 -2.23
C HIS A 276 -10.21 -13.28 -0.92
N GLY A 277 -11.02 -12.22 -0.97
CA GLY A 277 -11.42 -11.46 0.21
C GLY A 277 -12.23 -12.32 1.19
N HIS A 278 -13.21 -13.07 0.69
CA HIS A 278 -13.99 -14.02 1.50
C HIS A 278 -13.10 -15.05 2.19
N HIS A 279 -12.16 -15.62 1.45
CA HIS A 279 -11.25 -16.64 1.97
C HIS A 279 -10.33 -16.07 3.05
N GLN A 280 -9.69 -14.91 2.79
CA GLN A 280 -8.80 -14.26 3.75
C GLN A 280 -9.52 -13.93 5.06
N ALA A 281 -10.69 -13.27 4.98
CA ALA A 281 -11.47 -12.94 6.17
C ALA A 281 -11.93 -14.15 6.97
N ALA A 282 -12.23 -15.28 6.30
CA ALA A 282 -12.67 -16.52 6.95
C ALA A 282 -11.52 -17.34 7.58
N ARG A 283 -10.28 -17.14 7.12
CA ARG A 283 -9.13 -17.96 7.53
C ARG A 283 -8.24 -17.32 8.59
N VAL A 284 -8.17 -15.99 8.64
CA VAL A 284 -7.46 -15.28 9.72
C VAL A 284 -8.22 -15.42 11.04
N GLN A 285 -7.53 -15.26 12.17
CA GLN A 285 -8.13 -15.47 13.49
C GLN A 285 -9.24 -14.46 13.81
N ARG A 286 -9.07 -13.18 13.40
CA ARG A 286 -9.98 -12.06 13.69
C ARG A 286 -10.30 -11.29 12.40
N GLY A 287 -11.01 -11.96 11.49
CA GLY A 287 -11.33 -11.43 10.17
C GLY A 287 -12.68 -10.70 10.12
N GLU A 288 -12.70 -9.53 9.50
CA GLU A 288 -13.91 -8.79 9.13
C GLU A 288 -13.93 -8.60 7.62
N LEU A 289 -15.06 -8.90 6.96
CA LEU A 289 -15.23 -8.72 5.52
C LEU A 289 -16.21 -7.57 5.25
N ARG A 290 -15.75 -6.58 4.49
CA ARG A 290 -16.54 -5.45 3.98
C ARG A 290 -16.67 -5.53 2.47
N VAL A 291 -17.77 -6.12 2.01
CA VAL A 291 -18.05 -6.21 0.56
C VAL A 291 -18.66 -4.91 0.04
N ARG A 292 -18.29 -4.55 -1.19
CA ARG A 292 -18.83 -3.39 -1.90
C ARG A 292 -19.59 -3.85 -3.16
N PRO A 293 -20.92 -3.93 -3.10
CA PRO A 293 -21.74 -4.34 -4.24
C PRO A 293 -21.59 -3.39 -5.43
N GLY A 294 -21.39 -3.94 -6.61
CA GLY A 294 -21.25 -3.15 -7.85
C GLY A 294 -19.90 -2.48 -8.06
N GLU A 295 -19.01 -2.51 -7.06
CA GLU A 295 -17.67 -1.93 -7.16
C GLU A 295 -16.63 -2.97 -7.59
N GLY A 296 -15.55 -2.50 -8.23
CA GLY A 296 -14.46 -3.30 -8.78
C GLY A 296 -13.26 -3.43 -7.84
N HIS A 297 -12.07 -3.48 -8.44
CA HIS A 297 -10.80 -3.72 -7.74
C HIS A 297 -10.38 -2.59 -6.81
N PHE A 298 -10.74 -1.34 -7.14
CA PHE A 298 -10.36 -0.15 -6.36
C PHE A 298 -11.42 0.28 -5.34
N ALA A 299 -12.39 -0.58 -5.00
CA ALA A 299 -13.48 -0.30 -4.08
C ALA A 299 -13.00 0.33 -2.74
N GLY A 300 -12.20 -0.40 -1.97
CA GLY A 300 -11.69 0.11 -0.70
C GLY A 300 -10.67 1.24 -0.84
N PHE A 301 -10.00 1.34 -1.99
CA PHE A 301 -9.03 2.40 -2.25
C PHE A 301 -9.72 3.76 -2.46
N SER A 302 -10.87 3.80 -3.09
CA SER A 302 -11.68 5.02 -3.24
C SER A 302 -12.33 5.47 -1.93
N GLU A 303 -12.52 4.56 -0.99
CA GLU A 303 -13.22 4.76 0.28
C GLU A 303 -12.25 5.03 1.45
N VAL A 304 -11.18 5.78 1.21
CA VAL A 304 -10.13 6.02 2.22
C VAL A 304 -10.67 6.62 3.53
N VAL A 305 -11.75 7.37 3.48
CA VAL A 305 -12.42 7.91 4.67
C VAL A 305 -12.93 6.77 5.55
N ASP A 306 -13.77 5.90 4.98
CA ASP A 306 -14.35 4.75 5.70
C ASP A 306 -13.25 3.78 6.19
N VAL A 307 -12.19 3.62 5.39
CA VAL A 307 -11.03 2.76 5.74
C VAL A 307 -10.32 3.31 6.96
N LEU A 308 -9.98 4.61 6.99
CA LEU A 308 -9.28 5.22 8.13
C LEU A 308 -10.20 5.38 9.35
N ASP A 309 -11.49 5.65 9.15
CA ASP A 309 -12.46 5.67 10.24
C ASP A 309 -12.56 4.28 10.91
N ARG A 310 -12.57 3.19 10.13
CA ARG A 310 -12.55 1.83 10.70
C ARG A 310 -11.25 1.50 11.44
N VAL A 311 -10.12 1.95 10.90
CA VAL A 311 -8.83 1.84 11.61
C VAL A 311 -8.90 2.57 12.96
N ARG A 312 -9.47 3.77 12.99
CA ARG A 312 -9.64 4.57 14.21
C ARG A 312 -10.51 3.88 15.26
N GLU A 313 -11.62 3.28 14.85
CA GLU A 313 -12.51 2.53 15.75
C GLU A 313 -11.75 1.38 16.43
N ILE A 314 -11.08 0.53 15.64
CA ILE A 314 -10.32 -0.61 16.19
C ILE A 314 -9.16 -0.13 17.08
N TRP A 315 -8.51 0.97 16.71
CA TRP A 315 -7.43 1.57 17.51
C TRP A 315 -7.96 2.02 18.88
N GLY A 316 -9.11 2.70 18.91
CA GLY A 316 -9.77 3.16 20.13
C GLY A 316 -10.19 2.01 21.04
N ASP A 317 -10.78 0.96 20.49
CA ASP A 317 -11.20 -0.22 21.24
C ASP A 317 -10.01 -0.90 21.95
N GLN A 318 -8.86 -1.02 21.28
CA GLN A 318 -7.67 -1.64 21.88
C GLN A 318 -6.98 -0.77 22.94
N THR A 319 -7.17 0.54 22.93
CA THR A 319 -6.67 1.43 23.99
C THR A 319 -7.59 1.49 25.19
N ALA A 320 -8.87 1.13 25.02
CA ALA A 320 -9.88 1.09 26.08
C ALA A 320 -9.86 -0.23 26.89
N GLU A 321 -9.34 -1.33 26.32
CA GLU A 321 -9.16 -2.57 27.08
C GLU A 321 -7.97 -2.44 28.05
N PRO A 322 -8.16 -2.59 29.39
CA PRO A 322 -7.05 -2.60 30.33
C PRO A 322 -6.17 -3.80 30.03
N ALA A 323 -4.85 -3.58 29.99
CA ALA A 323 -3.85 -4.63 29.80
C ALA A 323 -4.15 -5.81 30.76
N THR A 324 -4.60 -6.93 30.22
CA THR A 324 -4.78 -8.16 30.98
C THR A 324 -3.42 -8.60 31.48
N VAL A 325 -3.21 -8.43 32.80
CA VAL A 325 -2.00 -8.88 33.48
C VAL A 325 -1.85 -10.36 33.24
N SER A 326 -0.84 -10.76 32.47
CA SER A 326 -0.44 -12.16 32.32
C SER A 326 -0.23 -12.78 33.70
N PRO A 327 -0.82 -13.94 34.01
CA PRO A 327 -0.63 -14.55 35.32
C PRO A 327 0.84 -14.95 35.49
N THR A 328 1.49 -14.28 36.43
CA THR A 328 2.84 -14.62 36.91
C THR A 328 2.95 -16.12 37.15
N ARG A 329 3.83 -16.79 36.40
CA ARG A 329 4.25 -18.18 36.69
C ARG A 329 4.69 -18.25 38.15
N ARG A 330 3.84 -18.80 39.02
CA ARG A 330 4.23 -19.20 40.37
C ARG A 330 5.35 -20.23 40.25
N GLY A 331 6.54 -19.84 40.72
CA GLY A 331 7.68 -20.73 40.84
C GLY A 331 7.28 -21.94 41.68
N ARG A 332 7.47 -23.13 41.15
CA ARG A 332 7.48 -24.34 41.94
C ARG A 332 8.72 -24.32 42.83
N GLY A 333 8.53 -24.02 44.13
CA GLY A 333 9.52 -24.27 45.16
C GLY A 333 9.83 -25.77 45.20
N LYS A 334 11.13 -26.05 45.18
CA LYS A 334 11.64 -27.39 45.56
C LYS A 334 11.48 -27.54 47.09
N GLY A 335 10.78 -28.57 47.47
CA GLY A 335 10.87 -29.23 48.75
C GLY A 335 11.22 -30.70 48.47
#